data_078b87d359f4fbfba458876d045fdb5b
#
_entry.id   078b87d359f4fbfba458876d045fdb5b
#
_cell.length_a   1.000
_cell.length_b   1.000
_cell.length_c   1.000
_cell.angle_alpha   90.00
_cell.angle_beta   90.00
_cell.angle_gamma   90.00
#
_symmetry.space_group_name_H-M   'P 1'
#
loop_
_entity.id
_entity.type
_entity.pdbx_description
1 polymer ?
#
loop_
_entity_poly.entity_id
_entity_poly.type
_entity_poly.pdbx_seq_one_letter_code
_entity_poly.pdbx_strand_id
1 'polypeptide(L)'
;MEKKITKADIVDIIAKNTGITKIDTKAVVEGTITAIIDAVVKGYKVEIRGFGVFNSKKKKAKLARNPRNGQPVQIDERIAPVFRISNEFTKKVNANTTENENKK
;
A
#
# COMPACT_ATOMS: atom_id res chain seq x y z
N MET A 1 -3.70 8.91 -19.33
CA MET A 1 -4.66 8.80 -18.21
C MET A 1 -4.37 7.56 -17.39
N GLU A 2 -4.24 7.72 -16.10
CA GLU A 2 -3.97 6.60 -15.22
C GLU A 2 -5.22 5.76 -14.99
N LYS A 3 -5.02 4.46 -15.01
CA LYS A 3 -6.06 3.52 -14.62
C LYS A 3 -5.89 3.21 -13.15
N LYS A 4 -6.98 3.28 -12.43
CA LYS A 4 -6.98 3.07 -10.99
C LYS A 4 -7.92 1.92 -10.64
N ILE A 5 -7.43 1.00 -9.82
CA ILE A 5 -8.24 -0.08 -9.27
C ILE A 5 -8.54 0.26 -7.82
N THR A 6 -9.81 0.30 -7.47
CA THR A 6 -10.26 0.66 -6.13
C THR A 6 -10.48 -0.59 -5.29
N LYS A 7 -10.77 -0.39 -4.00
CA LYS A 7 -11.13 -1.49 -3.11
C LYS A 7 -12.35 -2.25 -3.64
N ALA A 8 -13.34 -1.53 -4.17
CA ALA A 8 -14.53 -2.16 -4.73
C ALA A 8 -14.18 -3.06 -5.92
N ASP A 9 -13.24 -2.61 -6.76
CA ASP A 9 -12.77 -3.42 -7.88
C ASP A 9 -12.08 -4.69 -7.40
N ILE A 10 -11.28 -4.59 -6.34
CA ILE A 10 -10.60 -5.74 -5.76
C ILE A 10 -11.61 -6.76 -5.24
N VAL A 11 -12.66 -6.27 -4.56
CA VAL A 11 -13.74 -7.13 -4.07
C VAL A 11 -14.40 -7.89 -5.23
N ASP A 12 -14.69 -7.18 -6.32
CA ASP A 12 -15.30 -7.81 -7.51
C ASP A 12 -14.40 -8.89 -8.10
N ILE A 13 -13.10 -8.60 -8.23
CA ILE A 13 -12.13 -9.55 -8.78
C ILE A 13 -12.08 -10.82 -7.92
N ILE A 14 -11.99 -10.67 -6.61
CA ILE A 14 -11.90 -11.80 -5.68
C ILE A 14 -13.17 -12.61 -5.68
N ALA A 15 -14.33 -11.94 -5.60
CA ALA A 15 -15.62 -12.62 -5.59
C ALA A 15 -15.79 -13.47 -6.86
N LYS A 16 -15.40 -12.91 -8.01
CA LYS A 16 -15.48 -13.60 -9.28
C LYS A 16 -14.56 -14.82 -9.33
N ASN A 17 -13.33 -14.67 -8.84
CA ASN A 17 -12.33 -15.73 -8.89
C ASN A 17 -12.57 -16.85 -7.87
N THR A 18 -13.23 -16.57 -6.77
CA THR A 18 -13.41 -17.53 -5.68
C THR A 18 -14.82 -18.11 -5.58
N GLY A 19 -15.80 -17.45 -6.21
CA GLY A 19 -17.20 -17.84 -6.05
C GLY A 19 -17.83 -17.38 -4.75
N ILE A 20 -17.11 -16.63 -3.93
CA ILE A 20 -17.64 -16.07 -2.68
C ILE A 20 -18.51 -14.86 -3.03
N THR A 21 -19.60 -14.65 -2.29
CA THR A 21 -20.48 -13.51 -2.53
C THR A 21 -19.73 -12.19 -2.35
N LYS A 22 -20.20 -11.13 -3.03
CA LYS A 22 -19.58 -9.80 -2.89
C LYS A 22 -19.69 -9.28 -1.45
N ILE A 23 -20.80 -9.55 -0.77
CA ILE A 23 -21.02 -9.12 0.60
C ILE A 23 -19.96 -9.75 1.53
N ASP A 24 -19.78 -11.05 1.44
CA ASP A 24 -18.80 -11.76 2.26
C ASP A 24 -17.37 -11.36 1.89
N THR A 25 -17.10 -11.24 0.60
CA THR A 25 -15.78 -10.82 0.12
C THR A 25 -15.42 -9.42 0.63
N LYS A 26 -16.38 -8.50 0.56
CA LYS A 26 -16.15 -7.14 1.06
C LYS A 26 -15.81 -7.14 2.55
N ALA A 27 -16.53 -7.94 3.32
CA ALA A 27 -16.26 -8.04 4.76
C ALA A 27 -14.84 -8.54 5.03
N VAL A 28 -14.39 -9.55 4.29
CA VAL A 28 -13.04 -10.10 4.45
C VAL A 28 -11.98 -9.09 4.01
N VAL A 29 -12.17 -8.44 2.87
CA VAL A 29 -11.20 -7.46 2.37
C VAL A 29 -11.08 -6.28 3.33
N GLU A 30 -12.21 -5.74 3.79
CA GLU A 30 -12.20 -4.62 4.73
C GLU A 30 -11.60 -5.03 6.08
N GLY A 31 -11.92 -6.24 6.53
CA GLY A 31 -11.36 -6.78 7.76
C GLY A 31 -9.86 -6.95 7.70
N THR A 32 -9.36 -7.40 6.55
CA THR A 32 -7.92 -7.56 6.33
C THR A 32 -7.21 -6.22 6.42
N ILE A 33 -7.72 -5.21 5.73
CA ILE A 33 -7.13 -3.88 5.72
C ILE A 33 -7.16 -3.28 7.14
N THR A 34 -8.28 -3.39 7.83
CA THR A 34 -8.42 -2.89 9.19
C THR A 34 -7.45 -3.59 10.15
N ALA A 35 -7.31 -4.91 10.03
CA ALA A 35 -6.40 -5.66 10.88
C ALA A 35 -4.95 -5.22 10.68
N ILE A 36 -4.56 -4.95 9.43
CA ILE A 36 -3.20 -4.47 9.13
C ILE A 36 -2.99 -3.09 9.75
N ILE A 37 -3.94 -2.19 9.54
CA ILE A 37 -3.87 -0.83 10.08
C ILE A 37 -3.76 -0.87 11.61
N ASP A 38 -4.62 -1.64 12.26
CA ASP A 38 -4.63 -1.73 13.72
C ASP A 38 -3.31 -2.27 14.27
N ALA A 39 -2.75 -3.27 13.60
CA ALA A 39 -1.48 -3.85 14.02
C ALA A 39 -0.35 -2.81 13.92
N VAL A 40 -0.29 -2.07 12.81
CA VAL A 40 0.74 -1.04 12.62
C VAL A 40 0.56 0.10 13.62
N VAL A 41 -0.69 0.49 13.89
CA VAL A 41 -0.99 1.53 14.88
C VAL A 41 -0.46 1.12 16.26
N LYS A 42 -0.56 -0.15 16.60
CA LYS A 42 -0.06 -0.66 17.89
C LYS A 42 1.45 -0.87 17.92
N GLY A 43 2.13 -0.60 16.82
CA GLY A 43 3.58 -0.72 16.75
C GLY A 43 4.08 -2.07 16.26
N TYR A 44 3.20 -2.92 15.79
CA TYR A 44 3.60 -4.22 15.25
C TYR A 44 4.02 -4.10 13.80
N LYS A 45 4.95 -4.95 13.41
CA LYS A 45 5.34 -5.13 12.04
C LYS A 45 4.45 -6.23 11.44
N VAL A 46 3.86 -5.97 10.28
CA VAL A 46 3.01 -6.94 9.60
C VAL A 46 3.73 -7.45 8.36
N GLU A 47 4.11 -8.70 8.37
CA GLU A 47 4.81 -9.32 7.26
C GLU A 47 3.85 -10.25 6.51
N ILE A 48 3.67 -9.99 5.22
CA ILE A 48 2.86 -10.86 4.35
C ILE A 48 3.79 -11.41 3.29
N ARG A 49 4.08 -12.69 3.41
CA ARG A 49 5.03 -13.37 2.54
C ARG A 49 4.63 -13.25 1.07
N GLY A 50 5.58 -12.88 0.23
CA GLY A 50 5.33 -12.70 -1.20
C GLY A 50 4.70 -11.37 -1.58
N PHE A 51 4.30 -10.59 -0.59
CA PHE A 51 3.68 -9.29 -0.83
C PHE A 51 4.56 -8.15 -0.30
N GLY A 52 4.78 -8.12 1.00
CA GLY A 52 5.62 -7.09 1.58
C GLY A 52 5.47 -6.99 3.08
N VAL A 53 6.05 -5.94 3.62
CA VAL A 53 6.07 -5.69 5.06
C VAL A 53 5.54 -4.30 5.35
N PHE A 54 4.55 -4.23 6.23
CA PHE A 54 4.03 -2.96 6.75
C PHE A 54 4.70 -2.69 8.09
N ASN A 55 5.22 -1.49 8.26
CA ASN A 55 5.94 -1.12 9.47
C ASN A 55 5.72 0.36 9.75
N SER A 56 6.27 0.84 10.85
CA SER A 56 6.25 2.27 11.15
C SER A 56 7.68 2.72 11.39
N LYS A 57 7.98 3.95 10.99
CA LYS A 57 9.29 4.54 11.20
C LYS A 57 9.15 5.89 11.90
N LYS A 58 10.06 6.13 12.83
CA LYS A 58 10.14 7.42 13.49
C LYS A 58 10.85 8.39 12.55
N LYS A 59 10.19 9.47 12.20
CA LYS A 59 10.75 10.53 11.36
C LYS A 59 11.15 11.69 12.23
N LYS A 60 12.39 12.15 12.08
CA LYS A 60 12.90 13.29 12.85
C LYS A 60 12.24 14.58 12.38
N ALA A 61 12.16 15.55 13.28
CA ALA A 61 11.73 16.89 12.94
C ALA A 61 12.66 17.47 11.87
N LYS A 62 12.09 18.20 10.94
CA LYS A 62 12.88 18.83 9.88
C LYS A 62 12.22 20.10 9.38
N LEU A 63 13.01 20.90 8.69
CA LEU A 63 12.53 22.10 8.02
C LEU A 63 12.28 21.75 6.56
N ALA A 64 11.08 21.99 6.10
CA ALA A 64 10.71 21.75 4.70
C ALA A 64 10.22 23.07 4.09
N ARG A 65 10.04 23.09 2.78
CA ARG A 65 9.51 24.27 2.08
C ARG A 65 8.09 24.01 1.64
N ASN A 66 7.24 24.99 1.86
CA ASN A 66 5.89 24.95 1.34
C ASN A 66 5.97 25.13 -0.18
N PRO A 67 5.48 24.16 -0.98
CA PRO A 67 5.57 24.27 -2.44
C PRO A 67 4.75 25.42 -3.02
N ARG A 68 3.79 25.95 -2.27
CA ARG A 68 2.96 27.06 -2.76
C ARG A 68 3.66 28.40 -2.71
N ASN A 69 4.42 28.67 -1.64
CA ASN A 69 5.00 30.00 -1.43
C ASN A 69 6.49 29.98 -1.12
N GLY A 70 7.09 28.80 -1.09
CA GLY A 70 8.52 28.65 -0.83
C GLY A 70 8.95 28.96 0.59
N GLN A 71 8.01 29.20 1.49
CA GLN A 71 8.33 29.52 2.88
C GLN A 71 8.68 28.28 3.68
N PRO A 72 9.60 28.40 4.67
CA PRO A 72 9.96 27.27 5.49
C PRO A 72 8.79 26.83 6.39
N VAL A 73 8.61 25.51 6.50
CA VAL A 73 7.60 24.91 7.36
C VAL A 73 8.28 23.94 8.28
N GLN A 74 8.01 24.06 9.58
CA GLN A 74 8.54 23.15 10.58
C GLN A 74 7.70 21.87 10.57
N ILE A 75 8.34 20.73 10.29
CA ILE A 75 7.69 19.44 10.39
C ILE A 75 8.19 18.76 11.66
N ASP A 76 7.27 18.48 12.59
CA ASP A 76 7.61 17.89 13.86
C ASP A 76 7.95 16.40 13.73
N GLU A 77 8.63 15.90 14.76
CA GLU A 77 8.92 14.48 14.87
C GLU A 77 7.59 13.70 14.82
N ARG A 78 7.58 12.61 14.06
CA ARG A 78 6.35 11.82 13.87
C ARG A 78 6.68 10.37 13.58
N ILE A 79 5.68 9.52 13.76
CA ILE A 79 5.75 8.13 13.36
C ILE A 79 4.99 7.99 12.05
N ALA A 80 5.63 7.46 11.03
CA ALA A 80 5.02 7.31 9.70
C ALA A 80 4.92 5.84 9.34
N PRO A 81 3.77 5.41 8.79
CA PRO A 81 3.67 4.04 8.27
C PRO A 81 4.47 3.89 7.00
N VAL A 82 5.07 2.73 6.80
CA VAL A 82 5.92 2.44 5.65
C VAL A 82 5.57 1.05 5.13
N PHE A 83 5.47 0.92 3.82
CA PHE A 83 5.28 -0.37 3.18
C PHE A 83 6.51 -0.69 2.33
N ARG A 84 7.08 -1.87 2.54
CA ARG A 84 8.23 -2.35 1.80
C ARG A 84 7.83 -3.56 0.98
N ILE A 85 7.96 -3.46 -0.33
CA ILE A 85 7.56 -4.53 -1.26
C ILE A 85 8.52 -5.73 -1.13
N SER A 86 7.98 -6.94 -1.29
CA SER A 86 8.81 -8.15 -1.31
C SER A 86 9.58 -8.25 -2.62
N ASN A 87 10.66 -9.04 -2.62
CA ASN A 87 11.44 -9.29 -3.83
C ASN A 87 10.61 -9.97 -4.91
N GLU A 88 9.74 -10.88 -4.50
CA GLU A 88 8.86 -11.59 -5.44
C GLU A 88 7.92 -10.63 -6.14
N PHE A 89 7.35 -9.68 -5.40
CA PHE A 89 6.48 -8.65 -5.96
C PHE A 89 7.28 -7.79 -6.95
N THR A 90 8.47 -7.36 -6.55
CA THR A 90 9.34 -6.53 -7.40
C THR A 90 9.66 -7.24 -8.72
N LYS A 91 10.00 -8.52 -8.65
CA LYS A 91 10.32 -9.30 -9.83
C LYS A 91 9.14 -9.39 -10.80
N LYS A 92 7.94 -9.58 -10.28
CA LYS A 92 6.74 -9.63 -11.12
C LYS A 92 6.47 -8.31 -11.82
N VAL A 93 6.64 -7.21 -11.11
CA VAL A 93 6.45 -5.88 -11.68
C VAL A 93 7.46 -5.61 -12.79
N ASN A 94 8.74 -5.92 -12.53
CA ASN A 94 9.79 -5.68 -13.50
C ASN A 94 9.63 -6.55 -14.75
N ALA A 95 9.24 -7.79 -14.60
CA ALA A 95 9.01 -8.68 -15.73
C ALA A 95 7.91 -8.13 -16.65
N ASN A 96 6.81 -7.67 -16.05
CA ASN A 96 5.71 -7.10 -16.82
C ASN A 96 6.11 -5.78 -17.50
N THR A 97 6.89 -4.94 -16.80
CA THR A 97 7.37 -3.68 -17.36
C THR A 97 8.27 -3.92 -18.57
N THR A 98 9.15 -4.93 -18.48
CA THR A 98 10.03 -5.29 -19.57
C THR A 98 9.24 -5.73 -20.80
N GLU A 99 8.19 -6.53 -20.60
CA GLU A 99 7.30 -6.93 -21.69
C GLU A 99 6.62 -5.74 -22.33
N ASN A 100 6.14 -4.81 -21.51
CA ASN A 100 5.47 -3.60 -22.00
C ASN A 100 6.42 -2.72 -22.81
N GLU A 101 7.67 -2.61 -22.38
CA GLU A 101 8.66 -1.84 -23.12
C GLU A 101 8.95 -2.47 -24.48
N ASN A 102 9.02 -3.79 -24.54
CA ASN A 102 9.29 -4.50 -25.78
C ASN A 102 8.15 -4.38 -26.79
N LYS A 103 6.95 -4.06 -26.32
CA LYS A 103 5.77 -3.90 -27.19
C LYS A 103 5.64 -2.50 -27.79
N LYS A 104 6.44 -1.58 -27.38
CA LYS A 104 6.39 -0.20 -27.91
C LYS A 104 6.96 -0.07 -29.30
#